data_14a8f7d3100819b695f2bdcd314d5d90
#
_entry.id   14a8f7d3100819b695f2bdcd314d5d90
#
_cell.length_a   1.000
_cell.length_b   1.000
_cell.length_c   1.000
_cell.angle_alpha   90.00
_cell.angle_beta   90.00
_cell.angle_gamma   90.00
#
_symmetry.space_group_name_H-M   'P 1'
#
loop_
_entity.id
_entity.type
_entity.pdbx_description
1 polymer ?
#
loop_
_entity_poly.entity_id
_entity_poly.type
_entity_poly.pdbx_seq_one_letter_code
_entity_poly.pdbx_strand_id
1 'polypeptide(L)'
;EADMLRAKPGSGLPISIPSVDLVEIGAGGGSIARVKMGIITVGPESAGAEPGPICYGKGGHEPTVTDADLLLGYLNPAYFLGGKMRLDLEAAREGIRIKLAEPLRMDVVTAAWGIHEMVNSSMTGAIRMVSVERGKDPRDFAFIAFGGAGPVHGCSLARGLGIPKVILPAS
;
A
#
# COMPACT_ATOMS: atom_id res chain seq x y z
N GLU A 1 -26.69 5.67 -5.64
CA GLU A 1 -26.99 5.56 -7.09
C GLU A 1 -26.22 4.39 -7.62
N ALA A 2 -26.95 3.41 -8.20
CA ALA A 2 -26.31 2.26 -8.83
C ALA A 2 -25.75 2.73 -10.17
N ASP A 3 -24.43 2.74 -10.31
CA ASP A 3 -23.81 2.90 -11.60
C ASP A 3 -24.18 1.69 -12.47
N MET A 4 -24.97 1.94 -13.50
CA MET A 4 -25.24 0.91 -14.51
C MET A 4 -23.96 0.70 -15.33
N LEU A 5 -23.16 -0.26 -14.92
CA LEU A 5 -22.09 -0.78 -15.78
C LEU A 5 -22.72 -1.25 -17.09
N ARG A 6 -22.41 -0.54 -18.19
CA ARG A 6 -22.81 -0.98 -19.51
C ARG A 6 -22.19 -2.36 -19.75
N ALA A 7 -23.04 -3.39 -19.73
CA ALA A 7 -22.62 -4.75 -19.99
C ALA A 7 -21.91 -4.83 -21.35
N LYS A 8 -20.66 -5.25 -21.35
CA LYS A 8 -19.96 -5.59 -22.59
C LYS A 8 -20.57 -6.89 -23.15
N PRO A 9 -20.66 -7.06 -24.48
CA PRO A 9 -21.09 -8.34 -25.06
C PRO A 9 -20.29 -9.48 -24.47
N GLY A 10 -20.97 -10.47 -23.86
CA GLY A 10 -20.33 -11.62 -23.18
C GLY A 10 -20.14 -11.50 -21.68
N SER A 11 -20.50 -10.38 -21.04
CA SER A 11 -20.33 -10.17 -19.60
C SER A 11 -21.47 -10.71 -18.70
N GLY A 12 -22.40 -11.49 -19.27
CA GLY A 12 -23.54 -12.06 -18.52
C GLY A 12 -24.73 -11.12 -18.36
N LEU A 13 -25.68 -11.47 -17.50
CA LEU A 13 -26.85 -10.67 -17.22
C LEU A 13 -26.52 -9.53 -16.27
N PRO A 14 -26.98 -8.30 -16.54
CA PRO A 14 -26.80 -7.19 -15.59
C PRO A 14 -27.61 -7.46 -14.32
N ILE A 15 -26.92 -7.47 -13.19
CA ILE A 15 -27.53 -7.61 -11.87
C ILE A 15 -27.47 -6.24 -11.18
N SER A 16 -28.63 -5.68 -10.81
CA SER A 16 -28.69 -4.46 -10.02
C SER A 16 -28.83 -4.82 -8.55
N ILE A 17 -27.73 -4.78 -7.82
CA ILE A 17 -27.68 -4.97 -6.37
C ILE A 17 -26.99 -3.77 -5.72
N PRO A 18 -27.37 -3.36 -4.50
CA PRO A 18 -26.58 -2.42 -3.74
C PRO A 18 -25.16 -2.97 -3.52
N SER A 19 -24.16 -2.29 -4.02
CA SER A 19 -22.78 -2.68 -3.87
C SER A 19 -21.92 -1.49 -3.42
N VAL A 20 -20.83 -1.79 -2.71
CA VAL A 20 -19.80 -0.79 -2.44
C VAL A 20 -19.07 -0.54 -3.74
N ASP A 21 -18.94 0.73 -4.10
CA ASP A 21 -18.17 1.13 -5.26
C ASP A 21 -16.68 0.99 -4.94
N LEU A 22 -15.98 0.19 -5.74
CA LEU A 22 -14.57 -0.15 -5.55
C LEU A 22 -13.74 0.49 -6.66
N VAL A 23 -12.70 1.20 -6.25
CA VAL A 23 -11.66 1.69 -7.15
C VAL A 23 -10.35 1.01 -6.77
N GLU A 24 -9.83 0.19 -7.66
CA GLU A 24 -8.55 -0.48 -7.47
C GLU A 24 -7.41 0.43 -7.90
N ILE A 25 -6.39 0.50 -7.04
CA ILE A 25 -5.14 1.20 -7.32
C ILE A 25 -3.97 0.24 -7.14
N GLY A 26 -2.97 0.30 -7.98
CA GLY A 26 -1.77 -0.55 -7.89
C GLY A 26 -0.83 -0.14 -6.76
N ALA A 27 -1.36 0.08 -5.55
CA ALA A 27 -0.59 0.54 -4.39
C ALA A 27 -1.01 -0.23 -3.13
N GLY A 28 -0.05 -0.88 -2.47
CA GLY A 28 -0.28 -1.69 -1.27
C GLY A 28 1.00 -2.29 -0.74
N GLY A 29 0.91 -3.12 0.29
CA GLY A 29 2.08 -3.72 0.95
C GLY A 29 3.00 -4.53 0.04
N GLY A 30 2.44 -5.21 -0.97
CA GLY A 30 3.22 -5.98 -1.95
C GLY A 30 3.81 -5.16 -3.10
N SER A 31 3.51 -3.85 -3.19
CA SER A 31 4.01 -2.99 -4.27
C SER A 31 5.54 -2.93 -4.26
N ILE A 32 6.14 -3.23 -5.40
CA ILE A 32 7.59 -3.31 -5.55
C ILE A 32 8.18 -1.91 -5.67
N ALA A 33 9.26 -1.68 -4.92
CA ALA A 33 10.03 -0.44 -4.97
C ALA A 33 11.27 -0.60 -5.86
N ARG A 34 11.52 0.38 -6.72
CA ARG A 34 12.69 0.41 -7.62
C ARG A 34 13.27 1.81 -7.73
N VAL A 35 14.52 1.87 -8.16
CA VAL A 35 15.13 3.12 -8.60
C VAL A 35 14.92 3.27 -10.11
N LYS A 36 14.27 4.34 -10.52
CA LYS A 36 14.13 4.73 -11.92
C LYS A 36 14.56 6.18 -12.07
N MET A 37 15.48 6.47 -12.99
CA MET A 37 16.00 7.82 -13.24
C MET A 37 16.52 8.54 -11.97
N GLY A 38 17.10 7.80 -11.01
CA GLY A 38 17.63 8.39 -9.77
C GLY A 38 16.59 8.72 -8.70
N ILE A 39 15.34 8.27 -8.85
CA ILE A 39 14.28 8.45 -7.86
C ILE A 39 13.65 7.10 -7.47
N ILE A 40 13.10 7.04 -6.27
CA ILE A 40 12.33 5.88 -5.80
C ILE A 40 10.96 5.89 -6.49
N THR A 41 10.58 4.75 -7.06
CA THR A 41 9.25 4.50 -7.61
C THR A 41 8.66 3.28 -6.92
N VAL A 42 7.33 3.28 -6.67
CA VAL A 42 6.62 2.19 -6.00
C VAL A 42 5.43 1.77 -6.85
N GLY A 43 5.36 0.47 -7.14
CA GLY A 43 4.32 -0.09 -8.00
C GLY A 43 4.41 0.35 -9.47
N PRO A 44 3.36 0.09 -10.29
CA PRO A 44 2.14 -0.68 -9.96
C PRO A 44 2.37 -2.18 -9.78
N GLU A 45 3.55 -2.69 -10.11
CA GLU A 45 3.89 -4.10 -9.99
C GLU A 45 3.92 -4.54 -8.52
N SER A 46 3.40 -5.73 -8.26
CA SER A 46 3.35 -6.33 -6.92
C SER A 46 4.10 -7.65 -6.89
N ALA A 47 4.79 -7.91 -5.79
CA ALA A 47 5.42 -9.21 -5.51
C ALA A 47 4.38 -10.28 -5.14
N GLY A 48 3.12 -9.91 -4.92
CA GLY A 48 2.08 -10.83 -4.48
C GLY A 48 2.34 -11.40 -3.09
N ALA A 49 1.77 -12.58 -2.83
CA ALA A 49 2.02 -13.34 -1.60
C ALA A 49 3.13 -14.39 -1.78
N GLU A 50 3.38 -14.78 -3.03
CA GLU A 50 4.43 -15.72 -3.46
C GLU A 50 5.03 -15.22 -4.78
N PRO A 51 6.34 -15.01 -4.84
CA PRO A 51 7.32 -15.17 -3.75
C PRO A 51 7.14 -14.12 -2.64
N GLY A 52 6.43 -13.02 -2.87
CA GLY A 52 6.11 -11.99 -1.89
C GLY A 52 7.26 -11.05 -1.54
N PRO A 53 7.08 -10.21 -0.51
CA PRO A 53 8.11 -9.39 0.08
C PRO A 53 9.37 -10.18 0.47
N ILE A 54 10.52 -9.52 0.45
CA ILE A 54 11.80 -10.16 0.85
C ILE A 54 11.70 -10.73 2.26
N CYS A 55 11.10 -9.97 3.18
CA CYS A 55 10.95 -10.34 4.59
C CYS A 55 10.08 -11.59 4.82
N TYR A 56 9.36 -12.07 3.81
CA TYR A 56 8.59 -13.32 3.96
C TYR A 56 9.46 -14.57 3.89
N GLY A 57 10.69 -14.47 3.37
CA GLY A 57 11.60 -15.61 3.26
C GLY A 57 11.15 -16.69 2.27
N LYS A 58 10.26 -16.34 1.32
CA LYS A 58 9.70 -17.26 0.32
C LYS A 58 10.34 -17.13 -1.06
N GLY A 59 11.53 -16.56 -1.14
CA GLY A 59 12.24 -16.34 -2.41
C GLY A 59 11.98 -15.00 -3.07
N GLY A 60 11.27 -14.08 -2.42
CA GLY A 60 11.17 -12.69 -2.85
C GLY A 60 12.55 -12.01 -2.83
N HIS A 61 12.85 -11.24 -3.86
CA HIS A 61 14.15 -10.56 -4.03
C HIS A 61 14.02 -9.09 -4.44
N GLU A 62 12.80 -8.61 -4.62
CA GLU A 62 12.53 -7.20 -4.88
C GLU A 62 11.95 -6.54 -3.62
N PRO A 63 12.52 -5.41 -3.16
CA PRO A 63 11.99 -4.67 -2.02
C PRO A 63 10.56 -4.22 -2.27
N THR A 64 9.73 -4.31 -1.24
CA THR A 64 8.33 -3.91 -1.27
C THR A 64 8.01 -2.89 -0.20
N VAL A 65 6.80 -2.35 -0.23
CA VAL A 65 6.28 -1.50 0.85
C VAL A 65 6.30 -2.23 2.20
N THR A 66 5.95 -3.54 2.22
CA THR A 66 5.99 -4.34 3.46
C THR A 66 7.40 -4.44 4.05
N ASP A 67 8.44 -4.57 3.20
CA ASP A 67 9.83 -4.58 3.66
C ASP A 67 10.22 -3.23 4.28
N ALA A 68 9.77 -2.13 3.66
CA ALA A 68 10.01 -0.78 4.18
C ALA A 68 9.28 -0.54 5.50
N ASP A 69 8.01 -0.92 5.59
CA ASP A 69 7.20 -0.77 6.81
C ASP A 69 7.76 -1.59 7.97
N LEU A 70 8.29 -2.79 7.67
CA LEU A 70 8.99 -3.61 8.65
C LEU A 70 10.25 -2.92 9.16
N LEU A 71 11.09 -2.39 8.26
CA LEU A 71 12.33 -1.71 8.61
C LEU A 71 12.08 -0.43 9.41
N LEU A 72 10.99 0.27 9.11
CA LEU A 72 10.57 1.47 9.84
C LEU A 72 9.92 1.18 11.20
N GLY A 73 9.69 -0.11 11.54
CA GLY A 73 9.12 -0.52 12.82
C GLY A 73 7.59 -0.47 12.88
N TYR A 74 6.90 -0.29 11.77
CA TYR A 74 5.43 -0.33 11.72
C TYR A 74 4.88 -1.74 11.85
N LEU A 75 5.68 -2.77 11.54
CA LEU A 75 5.31 -4.17 11.64
C LEU A 75 6.13 -4.88 12.71
N ASN A 76 5.48 -5.72 13.50
CA ASN A 76 6.18 -6.56 14.48
C ASN A 76 6.69 -7.83 13.78
N PRO A 77 8.03 -8.04 13.67
CA PRO A 77 8.59 -9.19 12.97
C PRO A 77 8.23 -10.53 13.62
N ALA A 78 7.93 -10.54 14.92
CA ALA A 78 7.59 -11.77 15.66
C ALA A 78 6.09 -12.07 15.66
N TYR A 79 5.24 -11.12 15.26
CA TYR A 79 3.78 -11.25 15.38
C TYR A 79 3.06 -10.85 14.09
N PHE A 80 3.50 -11.41 12.97
CA PHE A 80 2.81 -11.21 11.70
C PHE A 80 1.77 -12.31 11.48
N LEU A 81 0.60 -11.98 10.90
CA LEU A 81 -0.54 -12.90 10.74
C LEU A 81 -0.96 -13.59 12.05
N GLY A 82 -1.01 -12.83 13.15
CA GLY A 82 -1.33 -13.40 14.45
C GLY A 82 -0.25 -14.34 15.00
N GLY A 83 1.02 -14.11 14.65
CA GLY A 83 2.16 -14.93 15.07
C GLY A 83 2.40 -16.19 14.23
N LYS A 84 1.61 -16.39 13.16
CA LYS A 84 1.77 -17.56 12.26
C LYS A 84 2.97 -17.42 11.33
N MET A 85 3.50 -16.23 11.18
CA MET A 85 4.63 -15.94 10.30
C MET A 85 5.60 -14.99 10.98
N ARG A 86 6.88 -15.30 10.91
CA ARG A 86 7.97 -14.40 11.32
C ARG A 86 8.51 -13.69 10.08
N LEU A 87 8.79 -12.42 10.23
CA LEU A 87 9.37 -11.61 9.16
C LEU A 87 10.87 -11.48 9.38
N ASP A 88 11.64 -11.58 8.29
CA ASP A 88 13.09 -11.40 8.30
C ASP A 88 13.46 -9.92 8.08
N LEU A 89 13.71 -9.22 9.19
CA LEU A 89 14.09 -7.80 9.18
C LEU A 89 15.43 -7.56 8.50
N GLU A 90 16.41 -8.46 8.71
CA GLU A 90 17.74 -8.28 8.14
C GLU A 90 17.74 -8.51 6.62
N ALA A 91 16.98 -9.48 6.14
CA ALA A 91 16.79 -9.69 4.71
C ALA A 91 16.12 -8.47 4.05
N ALA A 92 15.07 -7.90 4.67
CA ALA A 92 14.42 -6.67 4.20
C ALA A 92 15.41 -5.49 4.15
N ARG A 93 16.17 -5.29 5.24
CA ARG A 93 17.20 -4.24 5.33
C ARG A 93 18.23 -4.36 4.21
N GLU A 94 18.76 -5.56 4.03
CA GLU A 94 19.77 -5.83 3.03
C GLU A 94 19.25 -5.62 1.60
N GLY A 95 18.02 -6.08 1.32
CA GLY A 95 17.37 -5.88 0.03
C GLY A 95 17.17 -4.40 -0.30
N ILE A 96 16.68 -3.60 0.66
CA ILE A 96 16.52 -2.15 0.50
C ILE A 96 17.88 -1.47 0.34
N ARG A 97 18.89 -1.90 1.10
CA ARG A 97 20.23 -1.35 1.02
C ARG A 97 20.82 -1.51 -0.37
N ILE A 98 20.83 -2.71 -0.90
CA ILE A 98 21.45 -3.03 -2.19
C ILE A 98 20.65 -2.42 -3.36
N LYS A 99 19.34 -2.56 -3.34
CA LYS A 99 18.47 -2.21 -4.49
C LYS A 99 18.13 -0.72 -4.58
N LEU A 100 18.14 -0.01 -3.45
CA LEU A 100 17.71 1.40 -3.41
C LEU A 100 18.74 2.32 -2.76
N ALA A 101 19.18 2.03 -1.54
CA ALA A 101 20.01 2.94 -0.77
C ALA A 101 21.38 3.19 -1.42
N GLU A 102 22.09 2.15 -1.80
CA GLU A 102 23.39 2.26 -2.48
C GLU A 102 23.31 2.99 -3.82
N PRO A 103 22.41 2.60 -4.75
CA PRO A 103 22.26 3.31 -6.02
C PRO A 103 21.95 4.79 -5.87
N LEU A 104 21.19 5.16 -4.82
CA LEU A 104 20.79 6.54 -4.53
C LEU A 104 21.76 7.27 -3.59
N ARG A 105 22.79 6.58 -3.08
CA ARG A 105 23.78 7.13 -2.13
C ARG A 105 23.16 7.71 -0.88
N MET A 106 22.15 7.03 -0.32
CA MET A 106 21.46 7.43 0.91
C MET A 106 21.52 6.30 1.93
N ASP A 107 21.16 6.61 3.19
CA ASP A 107 21.06 5.57 4.20
C ASP A 107 19.80 4.72 3.98
N VAL A 108 19.81 3.50 4.53
CA VAL A 108 18.77 2.51 4.30
C VAL A 108 17.43 2.91 4.92
N VAL A 109 17.43 3.64 6.04
CA VAL A 109 16.21 4.10 6.70
C VAL A 109 15.56 5.20 5.89
N THR A 110 16.36 6.12 5.34
CA THR A 110 15.89 7.16 4.42
C THR A 110 15.30 6.55 3.15
N ALA A 111 15.91 5.49 2.60
CA ALA A 111 15.36 4.77 1.46
C ALA A 111 14.03 4.10 1.78
N ALA A 112 13.91 3.44 2.94
CA ALA A 112 12.66 2.85 3.40
C ALA A 112 11.57 3.90 3.62
N TRP A 113 11.92 5.03 4.22
CA TRP A 113 11.00 6.16 4.37
C TRP A 113 10.52 6.69 3.01
N GLY A 114 11.42 6.80 2.04
CA GLY A 114 11.08 7.18 0.67
C GLY A 114 10.06 6.25 0.01
N ILE A 115 10.17 4.93 0.25
CA ILE A 115 9.18 3.95 -0.21
C ILE A 115 7.82 4.21 0.43
N HIS A 116 7.81 4.37 1.77
CA HIS A 116 6.59 4.61 2.54
C HIS A 116 5.87 5.90 2.13
N GLU A 117 6.61 6.99 1.96
CA GLU A 117 6.04 8.27 1.50
C GLU A 117 5.52 8.20 0.06
N MET A 118 6.23 7.50 -0.82
CA MET A 118 5.81 7.36 -2.22
C MET A 118 4.47 6.61 -2.33
N VAL A 119 4.30 5.51 -1.60
CA VAL A 119 3.04 4.76 -1.62
C VAL A 119 1.90 5.58 -0.99
N ASN A 120 2.16 6.29 0.11
CA ASN A 120 1.18 7.18 0.75
C ASN A 120 0.73 8.30 -0.20
N SER A 121 1.67 8.89 -0.94
CA SER A 121 1.38 9.92 -1.94
C SER A 121 0.46 9.36 -3.04
N SER A 122 0.77 8.18 -3.56
CA SER A 122 -0.04 7.51 -4.58
C SER A 122 -1.45 7.21 -4.09
N MET A 123 -1.58 6.65 -2.89
CA MET A 123 -2.87 6.36 -2.25
C MET A 123 -3.69 7.64 -2.00
N THR A 124 -3.04 8.69 -1.48
CA THR A 124 -3.68 9.98 -1.23
C THR A 124 -4.19 10.61 -2.53
N GLY A 125 -3.39 10.54 -3.58
CA GLY A 125 -3.78 11.03 -4.91
C GLY A 125 -5.02 10.31 -5.46
N ALA A 126 -5.07 8.99 -5.32
CA ALA A 126 -6.21 8.20 -5.75
C ALA A 126 -7.49 8.52 -4.96
N ILE A 127 -7.40 8.66 -3.64
CA ILE A 127 -8.55 9.02 -2.79
C ILE A 127 -9.07 10.42 -3.17
N ARG A 128 -8.16 11.39 -3.40
CA ARG A 128 -8.55 12.74 -3.86
C ARG A 128 -9.27 12.70 -5.21
N MET A 129 -8.73 11.97 -6.17
CA MET A 129 -9.34 11.84 -7.49
C MET A 129 -10.77 11.31 -7.39
N VAL A 130 -10.98 10.20 -6.69
CA VAL A 130 -12.31 9.59 -6.49
C VAL A 130 -13.26 10.53 -5.74
N SER A 131 -12.77 11.25 -4.73
CA SER A 131 -13.60 12.19 -3.96
C SER A 131 -14.03 13.39 -4.80
N VAL A 132 -13.09 13.97 -5.55
CA VAL A 132 -13.36 15.12 -6.43
C VAL A 132 -14.31 14.76 -7.56
N GLU A 133 -14.10 13.62 -8.22
CA GLU A 133 -14.99 13.13 -9.29
C GLU A 133 -16.43 12.95 -8.81
N ARG A 134 -16.63 12.67 -7.53
CA ARG A 134 -17.95 12.52 -6.91
C ARG A 134 -18.47 13.80 -6.25
N GLY A 135 -17.75 14.92 -6.35
CA GLY A 135 -18.10 16.17 -5.69
C GLY A 135 -18.15 16.06 -4.17
N LYS A 136 -17.35 15.17 -3.56
CA LYS A 136 -17.28 14.97 -2.11
C LYS A 136 -16.00 15.57 -1.55
N ASP A 137 -16.11 16.26 -0.42
CA ASP A 137 -14.94 16.71 0.34
C ASP A 137 -14.54 15.61 1.34
N PRO A 138 -13.31 15.05 1.23
CA PRO A 138 -12.87 14.01 2.16
C PRO A 138 -12.88 14.44 3.62
N ARG A 139 -12.76 15.75 3.90
CA ARG A 139 -12.74 16.31 5.25
C ARG A 139 -14.05 16.15 6.01
N ASP A 140 -15.15 15.93 5.30
CA ASP A 140 -16.49 15.73 5.87
C ASP A 140 -16.75 14.27 6.29
N PHE A 141 -15.76 13.38 6.06
CA PHE A 141 -15.92 11.94 6.28
C PHE A 141 -14.96 11.41 7.34
N ALA A 142 -15.29 10.23 7.87
CA ALA A 142 -14.34 9.42 8.62
C ALA A 142 -13.65 8.45 7.64
N PHE A 143 -12.36 8.24 7.85
CA PHE A 143 -11.57 7.29 7.07
C PHE A 143 -11.53 5.94 7.79
N ILE A 144 -11.99 4.88 7.14
CA ILE A 144 -11.92 3.53 7.69
C ILE A 144 -10.78 2.81 6.98
N ALA A 145 -9.74 2.44 7.73
CA ALA A 145 -8.61 1.69 7.22
C ALA A 145 -8.63 0.26 7.75
N PHE A 146 -8.66 -0.71 6.86
CA PHE A 146 -8.72 -2.13 7.20
C PHE A 146 -7.89 -2.97 6.22
N GLY A 147 -7.79 -4.29 6.47
CA GLY A 147 -6.95 -5.20 5.71
C GLY A 147 -5.49 -5.22 6.20
N GLY A 148 -4.59 -5.86 5.44
CA GLY A 148 -3.22 -6.10 5.87
C GLY A 148 -2.37 -4.83 6.00
N ALA A 149 -2.30 -4.01 4.94
CA ALA A 149 -1.48 -2.80 4.90
C ALA A 149 -2.26 -1.52 5.25
N GLY A 150 -3.59 -1.50 5.06
CA GLY A 150 -4.41 -0.31 5.27
C GLY A 150 -4.19 0.41 6.61
N PRO A 151 -4.20 -0.29 7.74
CA PRO A 151 -3.97 0.31 9.06
C PRO A 151 -2.62 1.02 9.21
N VAL A 152 -1.56 0.50 8.58
CA VAL A 152 -0.21 1.09 8.63
C VAL A 152 -0.20 2.49 8.02
N HIS A 153 -0.90 2.66 6.92
CA HIS A 153 -0.93 3.91 6.16
C HIS A 153 -2.04 4.87 6.60
N GLY A 154 -3.06 4.38 7.30
CA GLY A 154 -4.30 5.10 7.60
C GLY A 154 -4.13 6.50 8.17
N CYS A 155 -3.24 6.67 9.14
CA CYS A 155 -2.98 7.98 9.75
C CYS A 155 -2.29 8.96 8.80
N SER A 156 -1.34 8.48 8.00
CA SER A 156 -0.63 9.30 7.01
C SER A 156 -1.57 9.75 5.90
N LEU A 157 -2.43 8.86 5.42
CA LEU A 157 -3.45 9.17 4.41
C LEU A 157 -4.47 10.20 4.92
N ALA A 158 -5.00 9.99 6.13
CA ALA A 158 -5.95 10.92 6.73
C ALA A 158 -5.34 12.30 6.91
N ARG A 159 -4.09 12.40 7.37
CA ARG A 159 -3.35 13.67 7.49
C ARG A 159 -3.19 14.35 6.13
N GLY A 160 -2.78 13.61 5.10
CA GLY A 160 -2.62 14.11 3.74
C GLY A 160 -3.91 14.60 3.10
N LEU A 161 -5.06 14.08 3.52
CA LEU A 161 -6.41 14.44 3.05
C LEU A 161 -7.11 15.46 3.93
N GLY A 162 -6.58 15.78 5.13
CA GLY A 162 -7.24 16.63 6.11
C GLY A 162 -8.45 15.96 6.79
N ILE A 163 -8.52 14.63 6.78
CA ILE A 163 -9.61 13.87 7.39
C ILE A 163 -9.39 13.84 8.91
N PRO A 164 -10.38 14.27 9.72
CA PRO A 164 -10.19 14.43 11.16
C PRO A 164 -10.29 13.11 11.95
N LYS A 165 -10.82 12.05 11.36
CA LYS A 165 -11.12 10.82 12.08
C LYS A 165 -10.72 9.59 11.27
N VAL A 166 -9.89 8.73 11.89
CA VAL A 166 -9.52 7.41 11.36
C VAL A 166 -10.13 6.34 12.25
N ILE A 167 -10.72 5.34 11.63
CA ILE A 167 -11.32 4.18 12.30
C ILE A 167 -10.52 2.95 11.83
N LEU A 168 -9.94 2.25 12.79
CA LEU A 168 -9.28 0.97 12.58
C LEU A 168 -10.17 -0.10 13.24
N PRO A 169 -10.95 -0.87 12.47
CA PRO A 169 -11.77 -1.92 13.03
C PRO A 169 -10.90 -2.96 13.73
N ALA A 170 -11.32 -3.42 14.91
CA ALA A 170 -10.72 -4.59 15.53
C ALA A 170 -11.04 -5.82 14.66
N SER A 171 -10.03 -6.63 14.34
CA SER A 171 -10.14 -7.88 13.59
C SER A 171 -10.57 -9.04 14.48
#